data_500a273daa2cb438e51b3075cef24487
#
_entry.id   500a273daa2cb438e51b3075cef24487
#
_cell.length_a   1.000
_cell.length_b   1.000
_cell.length_c   1.000
_cell.angle_alpha   90.00
_cell.angle_beta   90.00
_cell.angle_gamma   90.00
#
_symmetry.space_group_name_H-M   'P 1'
#
loop_
_entity.id
_entity.type
_entity.pdbx_description
1 polymer ?
#
loop_
_entity_poly.entity_id
_entity_poly.type
_entity_poly.pdbx_seq_one_letter_code
_entity_poly.pdbx_strand_id
1 'polypeptide(L)'
;MIVGGGGVRTPQVTNGLLAKSRELELKEITLLDIDKKRLDAIYKIVNQIKTYHQNVEDVAINYTLDSKKAFKEADLILFTVRVGDIKSRIIDERVPLKYGVVGQETTGPGGFAMAMRTIPVILEYVKEIKKTAPDAWILNLTNPAGLITQALNDAGYEKIIGICDSPSGLTEDIAAGLDLPLSELWFEYFGLNHLGWIKKVKHKNKDITAEVFENEKALKRHGEAMISADFIRRLSLIPNEYLLFYYQNTEVVNKVSDSGLS
;
A
#
# COMPACT_ATOMS: atom_id res chain seq x y z
N MET A 1 -9.09 -14.08 -2.24
CA MET A 1 -8.09 -14.23 -3.32
C MET A 1 -6.98 -13.20 -3.18
N ILE A 2 -5.69 -13.62 -3.32
CA ILE A 2 -4.52 -12.71 -3.33
C ILE A 2 -3.78 -12.89 -4.64
N VAL A 3 -3.75 -11.88 -5.49
CA VAL A 3 -3.01 -11.80 -6.76
C VAL A 3 -1.64 -11.18 -6.49
N GLY A 4 -0.57 -11.87 -6.86
CA GLY A 4 0.78 -11.64 -6.39
C GLY A 4 1.07 -12.44 -5.11
N GLY A 5 0.41 -13.59 -4.97
CA GLY A 5 0.43 -14.45 -3.79
C GLY A 5 1.81 -15.02 -3.41
N GLY A 6 2.78 -15.00 -4.34
CA GLY A 6 4.19 -15.32 -4.07
C GLY A 6 4.99 -14.14 -3.51
N GLY A 7 4.36 -13.00 -3.24
CA GLY A 7 5.01 -11.81 -2.71
C GLY A 7 5.31 -11.87 -1.21
N VAL A 8 6.34 -11.12 -0.79
CA VAL A 8 6.80 -11.07 0.61
C VAL A 8 5.77 -10.45 1.60
N ARG A 9 4.79 -9.72 1.10
CA ARG A 9 3.70 -9.17 1.92
C ARG A 9 2.58 -10.17 2.19
N THR A 10 2.47 -11.23 1.40
CA THR A 10 1.39 -12.23 1.51
C THR A 10 1.29 -12.88 2.89
N PRO A 11 2.40 -13.27 3.56
CA PRO A 11 2.33 -13.79 4.92
C PRO A 11 1.68 -12.82 5.91
N GLN A 12 2.04 -11.54 5.86
CA GLN A 12 1.48 -10.51 6.75
C GLN A 12 -0.01 -10.29 6.48
N VAL A 13 -0.40 -10.17 5.21
CA VAL A 13 -1.81 -10.03 4.81
C VAL A 13 -2.62 -11.24 5.27
N THR A 14 -2.12 -12.45 5.02
CA THR A 14 -2.80 -13.69 5.43
C THR A 14 -2.93 -13.77 6.95
N ASN A 15 -1.91 -13.38 7.71
CA ASN A 15 -1.98 -13.31 9.17
C ASN A 15 -3.12 -12.40 9.64
N GLY A 16 -3.27 -11.21 9.03
CA GLY A 16 -4.36 -10.28 9.33
C GLY A 16 -5.75 -10.86 8.99
N LEU A 17 -5.88 -11.50 7.82
CA LEU A 17 -7.13 -12.14 7.39
C LEU A 17 -7.52 -13.28 8.33
N LEU A 18 -6.57 -14.12 8.76
CA LEU A 18 -6.82 -15.22 9.68
C LEU A 18 -7.20 -14.69 11.08
N ALA A 19 -6.58 -13.63 11.56
CA ALA A 19 -6.93 -12.99 12.83
C ALA A 19 -8.37 -12.45 12.84
N LYS A 20 -8.92 -12.10 11.67
CA LYS A 20 -10.27 -11.57 11.48
C LYS A 20 -11.21 -12.57 10.79
N SER A 21 -10.84 -13.84 10.73
CA SER A 21 -11.55 -14.88 9.98
C SER A 21 -13.03 -14.98 10.31
N ARG A 22 -13.40 -14.85 11.59
CA ARG A 22 -14.80 -14.90 12.05
C ARG A 22 -15.60 -13.66 11.61
N GLU A 23 -15.01 -12.47 11.76
CA GLU A 23 -15.65 -11.20 11.36
C GLU A 23 -15.87 -11.16 9.84
N LEU A 24 -14.96 -11.76 9.08
CA LEU A 24 -14.98 -11.80 7.62
C LEU A 24 -15.76 -13.01 7.07
N GLU A 25 -16.21 -13.90 7.93
CA GLU A 25 -16.80 -15.21 7.54
C GLU A 25 -15.89 -15.95 6.53
N LEU A 26 -14.56 -15.86 6.76
CA LEU A 26 -13.54 -16.32 5.83
C LEU A 26 -13.57 -17.83 5.69
N LYS A 27 -13.78 -18.31 4.47
CA LYS A 27 -13.80 -19.75 4.14
C LYS A 27 -12.55 -20.20 3.41
N GLU A 28 -12.01 -19.34 2.54
CA GLU A 28 -10.88 -19.71 1.70
C GLU A 28 -9.97 -18.51 1.41
N ILE A 29 -8.67 -18.78 1.37
CA ILE A 29 -7.64 -17.88 0.84
C ILE A 29 -6.95 -18.59 -0.30
N THR A 30 -7.12 -18.11 -1.53
CA THR A 30 -6.40 -18.62 -2.69
C THR A 30 -5.28 -17.65 -3.09
N LEU A 31 -4.06 -18.16 -3.25
CA LEU A 31 -2.89 -17.42 -3.69
C LEU A 31 -2.69 -17.64 -5.19
N LEU A 32 -2.65 -16.56 -5.97
CA LEU A 32 -2.33 -16.57 -7.40
C LEU A 32 -0.99 -15.88 -7.64
N ASP A 33 -0.08 -16.54 -8.34
CA ASP A 33 1.17 -15.93 -8.81
C ASP A 33 1.61 -16.59 -10.12
N ILE A 34 2.53 -15.93 -10.82
CA ILE A 34 3.16 -16.48 -12.05
C ILE A 34 4.43 -17.27 -11.74
N ASP A 35 5.04 -17.07 -10.57
CA ASP A 35 6.27 -17.74 -10.13
C ASP A 35 5.95 -18.88 -9.16
N LYS A 36 5.98 -20.10 -9.69
CA LYS A 36 5.71 -21.32 -8.91
C LYS A 36 6.63 -21.47 -7.71
N LYS A 37 7.93 -21.16 -7.87
CA LYS A 37 8.92 -21.34 -6.81
C LYS A 37 8.66 -20.41 -5.61
N ARG A 38 8.35 -19.14 -5.88
CA ARG A 38 7.97 -18.18 -4.86
C ARG A 38 6.65 -18.60 -4.21
N LEU A 39 5.67 -18.98 -5.02
CA LEU A 39 4.36 -19.40 -4.55
C LEU A 39 4.42 -20.60 -3.62
N ASP A 40 5.21 -21.64 -3.96
CA ASP A 40 5.45 -22.81 -3.12
C ASP A 40 6.08 -22.44 -1.76
N ALA A 41 7.04 -21.48 -1.75
CA ALA A 41 7.67 -21.03 -0.52
C ALA A 41 6.69 -20.25 0.37
N ILE A 42 5.97 -19.30 -0.21
CA ILE A 42 4.98 -18.49 0.53
C ILE A 42 3.83 -19.36 1.03
N TYR A 43 3.35 -20.31 0.24
CA TYR A 43 2.30 -21.24 0.65
C TYR A 43 2.67 -22.03 1.91
N LYS A 44 3.93 -22.51 2.02
CA LYS A 44 4.42 -23.17 3.23
C LYS A 44 4.40 -22.25 4.45
N ILE A 45 4.87 -21.00 4.27
CA ILE A 45 4.90 -20.00 5.34
C ILE A 45 3.47 -19.67 5.80
N VAL A 46 2.55 -19.46 4.87
CA VAL A 46 1.16 -19.13 5.17
C VAL A 46 0.45 -20.26 5.91
N ASN A 47 0.68 -21.52 5.52
CA ASN A 47 0.15 -22.66 6.27
C ASN A 47 0.75 -22.78 7.66
N GLN A 48 2.03 -22.46 7.84
CA GLN A 48 2.62 -22.40 9.19
C GLN A 48 1.99 -21.28 10.02
N ILE A 49 1.78 -20.08 9.45
CA ILE A 49 1.07 -18.98 10.14
C ILE A 49 -0.31 -19.44 10.60
N LYS A 50 -1.05 -20.16 9.75
CA LYS A 50 -2.38 -20.69 10.10
C LYS A 50 -2.35 -21.49 11.40
N THR A 51 -1.29 -22.25 11.70
CA THR A 51 -1.20 -23.07 12.92
C THR A 51 -1.11 -22.24 14.20
N TYR A 52 -0.79 -20.97 14.14
CA TYR A 52 -0.75 -20.07 15.31
C TYR A 52 -2.10 -19.39 15.60
N HIS A 53 -3.09 -19.55 14.71
CA HIS A 53 -4.43 -19.01 14.91
C HIS A 53 -5.39 -20.07 15.43
N GLN A 54 -6.30 -19.67 16.32
CA GLN A 54 -7.38 -20.52 16.82
C GLN A 54 -8.65 -20.32 15.98
N ASN A 55 -9.44 -21.38 15.83
CA ASN A 55 -10.73 -21.37 15.13
C ASN A 55 -10.63 -20.95 13.65
N VAL A 56 -9.59 -21.41 12.99
CA VAL A 56 -9.36 -21.22 11.55
C VAL A 56 -9.18 -22.57 10.83
N GLU A 57 -9.51 -23.67 11.51
CA GLU A 57 -9.36 -25.03 11.00
C GLU A 57 -10.08 -25.20 9.66
N ASP A 58 -11.29 -24.62 9.56
CA ASP A 58 -12.14 -24.69 8.38
C ASP A 58 -11.75 -23.70 7.26
N VAL A 59 -10.80 -22.80 7.49
CA VAL A 59 -10.32 -21.88 6.45
C VAL A 59 -9.37 -22.62 5.52
N ALA A 60 -9.79 -22.86 4.29
CA ALA A 60 -8.94 -23.45 3.27
C ALA A 60 -7.86 -22.45 2.80
N ILE A 61 -6.62 -22.93 2.60
CA ILE A 61 -5.56 -22.15 1.95
C ILE A 61 -5.14 -22.93 0.71
N ASN A 62 -5.35 -22.31 -0.44
CA ASN A 62 -5.04 -22.87 -1.75
C ASN A 62 -4.06 -22.00 -2.53
N TYR A 63 -3.46 -22.52 -3.59
CA TYR A 63 -2.71 -21.72 -4.53
C TYR A 63 -2.84 -22.24 -5.97
N THR A 64 -2.64 -21.36 -6.94
CA THR A 64 -2.70 -21.69 -8.35
C THR A 64 -1.85 -20.74 -9.19
N LEU A 65 -1.44 -21.22 -10.38
CA LEU A 65 -0.81 -20.40 -11.42
C LEU A 65 -1.84 -20.02 -12.51
N ASP A 66 -3.06 -20.54 -12.43
CA ASP A 66 -4.11 -20.36 -13.42
C ASP A 66 -5.12 -19.30 -12.94
N SER A 67 -5.04 -18.10 -13.54
CA SER A 67 -5.89 -16.97 -13.19
C SER A 67 -7.37 -17.25 -13.42
N LYS A 68 -7.72 -18.03 -14.45
CA LYS A 68 -9.12 -18.35 -14.76
C LYS A 68 -9.77 -19.19 -13.67
N LYS A 69 -9.01 -20.13 -13.10
CA LYS A 69 -9.47 -20.91 -11.96
C LYS A 69 -9.50 -20.11 -10.68
N ALA A 70 -8.49 -19.22 -10.54
CA ALA A 70 -8.31 -18.45 -9.33
C ALA A 70 -9.48 -17.49 -9.03
N PHE A 71 -10.02 -16.82 -10.06
CA PHE A 71 -11.06 -15.80 -9.86
C PHE A 71 -12.47 -16.37 -9.69
N LYS A 72 -12.68 -17.62 -10.06
CA LYS A 72 -14.01 -18.21 -10.00
C LYS A 72 -14.57 -18.16 -8.57
N GLU A 73 -15.77 -17.57 -8.43
CA GLU A 73 -16.49 -17.48 -7.15
C GLU A 73 -15.74 -16.68 -6.04
N ALA A 74 -14.76 -15.83 -6.43
CA ALA A 74 -14.11 -14.96 -5.46
C ALA A 74 -15.02 -13.79 -5.06
N ASP A 75 -15.18 -13.54 -3.75
CA ASP A 75 -15.91 -12.37 -3.21
C ASP A 75 -15.01 -11.16 -3.11
N LEU A 76 -13.74 -11.37 -2.76
CA LEU A 76 -12.74 -10.34 -2.54
C LEU A 76 -11.42 -10.69 -3.22
N ILE A 77 -10.86 -9.74 -3.98
CA ILE A 77 -9.61 -9.90 -4.71
C ILE A 77 -8.63 -8.81 -4.29
N LEU A 78 -7.53 -9.19 -3.68
CA LEU A 78 -6.46 -8.28 -3.32
C LEU A 78 -5.35 -8.32 -4.38
N PHE A 79 -5.07 -7.19 -5.02
CA PHE A 79 -3.92 -7.03 -5.91
C PHE A 79 -2.68 -6.56 -5.14
N THR A 80 -1.59 -7.34 -5.22
CA THR A 80 -0.27 -7.04 -4.62
C THR A 80 0.86 -7.36 -5.60
N VAL A 81 0.66 -7.12 -6.90
CA VAL A 81 1.59 -7.50 -7.94
C VAL A 81 2.70 -6.46 -8.14
N ARG A 82 3.84 -6.92 -8.65
CA ARG A 82 4.91 -6.05 -9.16
C ARG A 82 5.33 -6.55 -10.54
N VAL A 83 4.78 -5.92 -11.58
CA VAL A 83 5.11 -6.26 -12.96
C VAL A 83 6.53 -5.83 -13.28
N GLY A 84 7.33 -6.77 -13.83
CA GLY A 84 8.74 -6.54 -14.13
C GLY A 84 9.70 -6.77 -12.95
N ASP A 85 9.16 -7.18 -11.78
CA ASP A 85 9.92 -7.52 -10.58
C ASP A 85 10.85 -6.38 -10.10
N ILE A 86 11.77 -6.72 -9.18
CA ILE A 86 12.72 -5.76 -8.59
C ILE A 86 13.68 -5.18 -9.64
N LYS A 87 13.98 -5.95 -10.69
CA LYS A 87 14.87 -5.50 -11.78
C LYS A 87 14.32 -4.26 -12.49
N SER A 88 13.04 -4.25 -12.83
CA SER A 88 12.40 -3.10 -13.47
C SER A 88 12.30 -1.91 -12.51
N ARG A 89 12.00 -2.17 -11.24
CA ARG A 89 11.99 -1.13 -10.20
C ARG A 89 13.35 -0.41 -10.11
N ILE A 90 14.44 -1.15 -10.08
CA ILE A 90 15.80 -0.58 -10.05
C ILE A 90 16.03 0.37 -11.24
N ILE A 91 15.56 0.00 -12.43
CA ILE A 91 15.67 0.84 -13.62
C ILE A 91 14.80 2.09 -13.47
N ASP A 92 13.54 1.92 -13.05
CA ASP A 92 12.59 3.02 -12.84
C ASP A 92 13.11 4.07 -11.85
N GLU A 93 13.84 3.63 -10.81
CA GLU A 93 14.42 4.51 -9.79
C GLU A 93 15.76 5.14 -10.23
N ARG A 94 16.61 4.41 -10.96
CA ARG A 94 17.94 4.90 -11.38
C ARG A 94 17.89 5.87 -12.56
N VAL A 95 16.95 5.69 -13.49
CA VAL A 95 16.89 6.55 -14.68
C VAL A 95 16.61 8.00 -14.32
N PRO A 96 15.61 8.35 -13.49
CA PRO A 96 15.35 9.74 -13.09
C PRO A 96 16.55 10.42 -12.40
N LEU A 97 17.30 9.68 -11.58
CA LEU A 97 18.46 10.23 -10.86
C LEU A 97 19.51 10.80 -11.80
N LYS A 98 19.70 10.24 -13.01
CA LYS A 98 20.62 10.76 -14.05
C LYS A 98 20.25 12.16 -14.54
N TYR A 99 19.00 12.56 -14.29
CA TYR A 99 18.45 13.86 -14.69
C TYR A 99 18.19 14.78 -13.48
N GLY A 100 18.73 14.46 -12.33
CA GLY A 100 18.53 15.25 -11.10
C GLY A 100 17.11 15.19 -10.55
N VAL A 101 16.36 14.14 -10.89
CA VAL A 101 15.00 13.91 -10.40
C VAL A 101 14.97 12.68 -9.51
N VAL A 102 14.20 12.75 -8.42
CA VAL A 102 14.05 11.62 -7.51
C VAL A 102 13.58 10.37 -8.25
N GLY A 103 14.30 9.27 -8.05
CA GLY A 103 13.90 7.93 -8.45
C GLY A 103 13.11 7.26 -7.33
N GLN A 104 11.81 7.11 -7.54
CA GLN A 104 10.90 6.51 -6.57
C GLN A 104 9.85 5.65 -7.30
N GLU A 105 9.46 4.52 -6.70
CA GLU A 105 8.63 3.51 -7.37
C GLU A 105 7.17 3.96 -7.62
N THR A 106 6.67 4.97 -6.91
CA THR A 106 5.25 5.32 -6.94
C THR A 106 4.98 6.78 -7.29
N THR A 107 5.98 7.64 -7.19
CA THR A 107 5.88 9.07 -7.50
C THR A 107 6.84 9.45 -8.63
N GLY A 108 6.50 10.51 -9.37
CA GLY A 108 7.34 11.01 -10.45
C GLY A 108 7.53 10.05 -11.62
N PRO A 109 8.66 10.16 -12.37
CA PRO A 109 8.90 9.37 -13.58
C PRO A 109 8.96 7.85 -13.32
N GLY A 110 9.50 7.42 -12.19
CA GLY A 110 9.57 6.00 -11.83
C GLY A 110 8.19 5.40 -11.59
N GLY A 111 7.32 6.12 -10.88
CA GLY A 111 5.92 5.73 -10.68
C GLY A 111 5.14 5.68 -11.99
N PHE A 112 5.37 6.65 -12.89
CA PHE A 112 4.77 6.63 -14.22
C PHE A 112 5.20 5.40 -15.03
N ALA A 113 6.51 5.08 -15.07
CA ALA A 113 7.02 3.91 -15.78
C ALA A 113 6.44 2.61 -15.23
N MET A 114 6.33 2.49 -13.90
CA MET A 114 5.68 1.35 -13.25
C MET A 114 4.20 1.24 -13.59
N ALA A 115 3.45 2.35 -13.60
CA ALA A 115 2.04 2.40 -13.98
C ALA A 115 1.83 1.92 -15.42
N MET A 116 2.61 2.44 -16.37
CA MET A 116 2.53 2.08 -17.79
C MET A 116 2.78 0.59 -18.04
N ARG A 117 3.60 -0.04 -17.22
CA ARG A 117 3.87 -1.48 -17.29
C ARG A 117 2.81 -2.32 -16.58
N THR A 118 2.25 -1.82 -15.50
CA THR A 118 1.38 -2.59 -14.59
C THR A 118 -0.09 -2.53 -15.01
N ILE A 119 -0.59 -1.36 -15.42
CA ILE A 119 -2.00 -1.16 -15.79
C ILE A 119 -2.47 -2.15 -16.86
N PRO A 120 -1.75 -2.37 -18.00
CA PRO A 120 -2.20 -3.33 -19.01
C PRO A 120 -2.38 -4.73 -18.47
N VAL A 121 -1.47 -5.19 -17.59
CA VAL A 121 -1.54 -6.53 -17.00
C VAL A 121 -2.74 -6.67 -16.07
N ILE A 122 -3.00 -5.67 -15.24
CA ILE A 122 -4.15 -5.70 -14.33
C ILE A 122 -5.46 -5.61 -15.10
N LEU A 123 -5.53 -4.82 -16.17
CA LEU A 123 -6.71 -4.76 -17.03
C LEU A 123 -7.07 -6.12 -17.65
N GLU A 124 -6.09 -6.94 -18.01
CA GLU A 124 -6.37 -8.31 -18.49
C GLU A 124 -6.96 -9.18 -17.37
N TYR A 125 -6.46 -9.10 -16.15
CA TYR A 125 -7.08 -9.78 -15.01
C TYR A 125 -8.51 -9.31 -14.76
N VAL A 126 -8.76 -8.01 -14.82
CA VAL A 126 -10.11 -7.44 -14.61
C VAL A 126 -11.10 -7.92 -15.69
N LYS A 127 -10.67 -8.07 -16.93
CA LYS A 127 -11.50 -8.66 -17.99
C LYS A 127 -11.94 -10.09 -17.64
N GLU A 128 -11.06 -10.88 -17.03
CA GLU A 128 -11.38 -12.21 -16.58
C GLU A 128 -12.28 -12.20 -15.34
N ILE A 129 -12.00 -11.33 -14.38
CA ILE A 129 -12.81 -11.15 -13.18
C ILE A 129 -14.25 -10.78 -13.54
N LYS A 130 -14.46 -9.86 -14.48
CA LYS A 130 -15.81 -9.50 -14.97
C LYS A 130 -16.62 -10.68 -15.49
N LYS A 131 -15.95 -11.72 -15.98
CA LYS A 131 -16.61 -12.93 -16.52
C LYS A 131 -16.88 -13.99 -15.44
N THR A 132 -15.96 -14.16 -14.49
CA THR A 132 -15.94 -15.30 -13.58
C THR A 132 -16.35 -14.96 -12.16
N ALA A 133 -16.20 -13.69 -11.75
CA ALA A 133 -16.56 -13.16 -10.44
C ALA A 133 -17.05 -11.70 -10.56
N PRO A 134 -18.16 -11.41 -11.27
CA PRO A 134 -18.62 -10.04 -11.57
C PRO A 134 -18.99 -9.25 -10.31
N ASP A 135 -19.28 -9.94 -9.22
CA ASP A 135 -19.67 -9.34 -7.96
C ASP A 135 -18.52 -9.10 -6.99
N ALA A 136 -17.32 -9.61 -7.32
CA ALA A 136 -16.14 -9.46 -6.46
C ALA A 136 -15.74 -7.99 -6.28
N TRP A 137 -15.32 -7.65 -5.06
CA TRP A 137 -14.62 -6.40 -4.81
C TRP A 137 -13.13 -6.55 -5.02
N ILE A 138 -12.50 -5.55 -5.62
CA ILE A 138 -11.04 -5.46 -5.75
C ILE A 138 -10.50 -4.47 -4.71
N LEU A 139 -9.58 -4.93 -3.88
CA LEU A 139 -8.70 -4.09 -3.07
C LEU A 139 -7.35 -3.99 -3.77
N ASN A 140 -7.01 -2.79 -4.24
CA ASN A 140 -5.75 -2.57 -4.94
C ASN A 140 -4.68 -2.02 -3.99
N LEU A 141 -3.72 -2.85 -3.62
CA LEU A 141 -2.49 -2.48 -2.88
C LEU A 141 -1.28 -2.36 -3.83
N THR A 142 -1.47 -2.66 -5.13
CA THR A 142 -0.40 -2.55 -6.13
C THR A 142 -0.10 -1.08 -6.44
N ASN A 143 1.16 -0.71 -6.34
CA ASN A 143 1.63 0.64 -6.67
C ASN A 143 1.83 0.83 -8.19
N PRO A 144 1.65 2.05 -8.69
CA PRO A 144 1.10 3.24 -8.02
C PRO A 144 -0.41 3.13 -7.80
N ALA A 145 -0.84 2.99 -6.55
CA ALA A 145 -2.20 2.61 -6.23
C ALA A 145 -3.27 3.57 -6.81
N GLY A 146 -3.02 4.88 -6.76
CA GLY A 146 -3.94 5.88 -7.30
C GLY A 146 -4.14 5.74 -8.81
N LEU A 147 -3.05 5.64 -9.60
CA LEU A 147 -3.11 5.52 -11.06
C LEU A 147 -3.78 4.22 -11.51
N ILE A 148 -3.47 3.11 -10.84
CA ILE A 148 -4.07 1.80 -11.15
C ILE A 148 -5.55 1.82 -10.83
N THR A 149 -5.95 2.30 -9.65
CA THR A 149 -7.35 2.37 -9.25
C THR A 149 -8.16 3.24 -10.21
N GLN A 150 -7.63 4.40 -10.59
CA GLN A 150 -8.27 5.27 -11.58
C GLN A 150 -8.41 4.59 -12.93
N ALA A 151 -7.35 3.97 -13.45
CA ALA A 151 -7.40 3.27 -14.74
C ALA A 151 -8.46 2.16 -14.78
N LEU A 152 -8.68 1.45 -13.67
CA LEU A 152 -9.70 0.43 -13.58
C LEU A 152 -11.11 1.03 -13.51
N ASN A 153 -11.29 2.14 -12.78
CA ASN A 153 -12.55 2.88 -12.78
C ASN A 153 -12.89 3.40 -14.18
N ASP A 154 -11.92 4.00 -14.89
CA ASP A 154 -12.09 4.50 -16.25
C ASP A 154 -12.41 3.38 -17.26
N ALA A 155 -11.92 2.16 -16.99
CA ALA A 155 -12.28 0.95 -17.74
C ALA A 155 -13.67 0.36 -17.34
N GLY A 156 -14.43 1.06 -16.51
CA GLY A 156 -15.78 0.68 -16.09
C GLY A 156 -15.81 -0.45 -15.07
N TYR A 157 -14.81 -0.53 -14.18
CA TYR A 157 -14.85 -1.43 -13.02
C TYR A 157 -15.05 -0.61 -11.75
N GLU A 158 -16.29 -0.59 -11.23
CA GLU A 158 -16.69 0.29 -10.13
C GLU A 158 -16.42 -0.33 -8.74
N LYS A 159 -16.34 -1.68 -8.66
CA LYS A 159 -16.11 -2.39 -7.39
C LYS A 159 -14.61 -2.47 -7.06
N ILE A 160 -13.95 -1.30 -7.00
CA ILE A 160 -12.52 -1.21 -6.69
C ILE A 160 -12.24 -0.14 -5.64
N ILE A 161 -11.35 -0.46 -4.71
CA ILE A 161 -10.83 0.45 -3.70
C ILE A 161 -9.30 0.38 -3.74
N GLY A 162 -8.66 1.53 -3.93
CA GLY A 162 -7.20 1.67 -3.72
C GLY A 162 -6.90 1.80 -2.24
N ILE A 163 -5.97 1.00 -1.75
CA ILE A 163 -5.55 1.03 -0.34
C ILE A 163 -4.05 1.30 -0.23
N CYS A 164 -3.66 2.02 0.82
CA CYS A 164 -2.28 2.35 1.15
C CYS A 164 -2.13 2.41 2.67
N ASP A 165 -1.01 1.95 3.18
CA ASP A 165 -0.65 1.98 4.60
C ASP A 165 -0.12 3.34 5.08
N SER A 166 0.28 4.21 4.16
CA SER A 166 0.90 5.50 4.44
C SER A 166 0.02 6.46 5.28
N PRO A 167 -1.26 6.70 4.95
CA PRO A 167 -2.12 7.51 5.81
C PRO A 167 -2.33 6.92 7.20
N SER A 168 -2.45 5.59 7.30
CA SER A 168 -2.62 4.89 8.59
C SER A 168 -1.37 5.04 9.46
N GLY A 169 -0.18 4.82 8.89
CA GLY A 169 1.08 5.02 9.60
C GLY A 169 1.23 6.45 10.11
N LEU A 170 0.88 7.46 9.30
CA LEU A 170 0.92 8.87 9.72
C LEU A 170 0.00 9.13 10.94
N THR A 171 -1.21 8.57 10.93
CA THR A 171 -2.15 8.75 12.05
C THR A 171 -1.71 7.99 13.31
N GLU A 172 -1.11 6.81 13.15
CA GLU A 172 -0.52 6.02 14.24
C GLU A 172 0.67 6.77 14.90
N ASP A 173 1.56 7.36 14.09
CA ASP A 173 2.69 8.14 14.58
C ASP A 173 2.23 9.36 15.39
N ILE A 174 1.21 10.07 14.93
CA ILE A 174 0.64 11.21 15.66
C ILE A 174 0.02 10.74 16.98
N ALA A 175 -0.78 9.67 16.95
CA ALA A 175 -1.41 9.11 18.13
C ALA A 175 -0.36 8.69 19.19
N ALA A 176 0.69 8.00 18.76
CA ALA A 176 1.80 7.59 19.61
C ALA A 176 2.57 8.79 20.19
N GLY A 177 2.81 9.82 19.37
CA GLY A 177 3.49 11.05 19.82
C GLY A 177 2.69 11.87 20.84
N LEU A 178 1.36 11.78 20.78
CA LEU A 178 0.46 12.40 21.75
C LEU A 178 0.18 11.54 22.98
N ASP A 179 0.61 10.28 22.98
CA ASP A 179 0.28 9.27 24.00
C ASP A 179 -1.25 9.09 24.16
N LEU A 180 -1.95 9.05 23.02
CA LEU A 180 -3.41 8.91 22.95
C LEU A 180 -3.79 7.65 22.14
N PRO A 181 -4.90 6.97 22.50
CA PRO A 181 -5.43 5.88 21.68
C PRO A 181 -5.87 6.38 20.31
N LEU A 182 -5.42 5.72 19.23
CA LEU A 182 -5.83 6.06 17.86
C LEU A 182 -7.36 6.05 17.68
N SER A 183 -8.06 5.14 18.36
CA SER A 183 -9.53 5.02 18.32
C SER A 183 -10.28 6.23 18.87
N GLU A 184 -9.62 7.10 19.65
CA GLU A 184 -10.20 8.33 20.19
C GLU A 184 -9.88 9.56 19.32
N LEU A 185 -9.07 9.39 18.27
CA LEU A 185 -8.67 10.46 17.38
C LEU A 185 -9.45 10.43 16.06
N TRP A 186 -9.69 11.60 15.53
CA TRP A 186 -10.25 11.80 14.19
C TRP A 186 -9.34 12.77 13.42
N PHE A 187 -9.12 12.46 12.13
CA PHE A 187 -8.22 13.19 11.26
C PHE A 187 -8.94 13.70 10.02
N GLU A 188 -8.81 14.99 9.71
CA GLU A 188 -9.21 15.55 8.42
C GLU A 188 -8.02 15.41 7.47
N TYR A 189 -8.03 14.34 6.67
CA TYR A 189 -7.04 14.07 5.64
C TYR A 189 -7.57 14.45 4.27
N PHE A 190 -6.76 15.09 3.42
CA PHE A 190 -7.11 15.44 2.05
C PHE A 190 -5.93 15.29 1.10
N GLY A 191 -6.21 15.27 -0.22
CA GLY A 191 -5.21 15.11 -1.27
C GLY A 191 -5.35 13.80 -2.03
N LEU A 192 -4.28 13.43 -2.73
CA LEU A 192 -4.19 12.20 -3.50
C LEU A 192 -3.32 11.16 -2.77
N ASN A 193 -3.35 9.91 -3.24
CA ASN A 193 -2.41 8.89 -2.76
C ASN A 193 -0.97 9.39 -2.93
N HIS A 194 -0.16 9.31 -1.88
CA HIS A 194 1.22 9.82 -1.80
C HIS A 194 1.38 11.34 -2.04
N LEU A 195 0.28 12.09 -2.04
CA LEU A 195 0.26 13.55 -2.17
C LEU A 195 -0.90 14.10 -1.32
N GLY A 196 -0.80 13.94 -0.01
CA GLY A 196 -1.86 14.28 0.92
C GLY A 196 -1.37 14.85 2.24
N TRP A 197 -2.29 15.49 2.95
CA TRP A 197 -2.03 16.22 4.20
C TRP A 197 -3.12 15.98 5.23
N ILE A 198 -2.75 16.01 6.51
CA ILE A 198 -3.70 16.18 7.60
C ILE A 198 -3.82 17.67 7.90
N LYS A 199 -5.04 18.18 7.86
CA LYS A 199 -5.39 19.57 8.14
C LYS A 199 -5.86 19.76 9.57
N LYS A 200 -6.52 18.76 10.13
CA LYS A 200 -7.13 18.85 11.46
C LYS A 200 -7.05 17.54 12.19
N VAL A 201 -6.84 17.62 13.50
CA VAL A 201 -6.88 16.49 14.43
C VAL A 201 -7.87 16.80 15.54
N LYS A 202 -8.75 15.84 15.84
CA LYS A 202 -9.68 15.95 16.98
C LYS A 202 -9.49 14.78 17.93
N HIS A 203 -9.60 15.05 19.22
CA HIS A 203 -9.70 14.06 20.29
C HIS A 203 -11.05 14.19 20.96
N LYS A 204 -11.87 13.14 20.95
CA LYS A 204 -13.24 13.15 21.52
C LYS A 204 -14.05 14.38 21.09
N ASN A 205 -14.02 14.71 19.80
CA ASN A 205 -14.66 15.88 19.16
C ASN A 205 -14.05 17.25 19.47
N LYS A 206 -13.10 17.39 20.40
CA LYS A 206 -12.34 18.63 20.63
C LYS A 206 -11.23 18.76 19.59
N ASP A 207 -11.11 19.92 18.96
CA ASP A 207 -9.99 20.23 18.08
C ASP A 207 -8.69 20.35 18.90
N ILE A 208 -7.69 19.54 18.59
CA ILE A 208 -6.38 19.52 19.22
C ILE A 208 -5.24 19.80 18.23
N THR A 209 -5.57 20.35 17.06
CA THR A 209 -4.61 20.56 15.97
C THR A 209 -3.42 21.42 16.42
N ALA A 210 -3.68 22.48 17.21
CA ALA A 210 -2.62 23.32 17.74
C ALA A 210 -1.68 22.54 18.69
N GLU A 211 -2.24 21.69 19.54
CA GLU A 211 -1.49 20.83 20.46
C GLU A 211 -0.57 19.86 19.71
N VAL A 212 -1.05 19.33 18.56
CA VAL A 212 -0.22 18.49 17.68
C VAL A 212 0.97 19.26 17.11
N PHE A 213 0.77 20.49 16.63
CA PHE A 213 1.85 21.32 16.09
C PHE A 213 2.90 21.74 17.13
N GLU A 214 2.53 21.84 18.40
CA GLU A 214 3.43 22.12 19.51
C GLU A 214 4.20 20.87 19.98
N ASN A 215 3.70 19.66 19.66
CA ASN A 215 4.26 18.40 20.14
C ASN A 215 5.33 17.86 19.16
N GLU A 216 6.61 17.99 19.53
CA GLU A 216 7.74 17.49 18.74
C GLU A 216 7.67 15.98 18.45
N LYS A 217 7.14 15.18 19.39
CA LYS A 217 7.04 13.72 19.22
C LYS A 217 5.96 13.37 18.19
N ALA A 218 4.83 14.08 18.20
CA ALA A 218 3.74 13.88 17.26
C ALA A 218 4.11 14.29 15.81
N LEU A 219 5.07 15.22 15.66
CA LEU A 219 5.57 15.64 14.36
C LEU A 219 6.80 14.86 13.89
N LYS A 220 7.46 14.10 14.79
CA LYS A 220 8.57 13.21 14.44
C LYS A 220 8.03 11.87 13.99
N ARG A 221 8.41 11.46 12.79
CA ARG A 221 8.10 10.13 12.25
C ARG A 221 9.18 9.13 12.63
N HIS A 222 8.75 7.89 12.84
CA HIS A 222 9.68 6.77 12.99
C HIS A 222 10.51 6.61 11.69
N GLY A 223 11.81 6.93 11.80
CA GLY A 223 12.81 6.58 10.81
C GLY A 223 13.21 7.63 9.77
N GLU A 224 12.48 8.73 9.56
CA GLU A 224 12.84 9.71 8.53
C GLU A 224 12.68 11.16 8.95
N ALA A 225 13.81 11.76 9.37
CA ALA A 225 13.89 13.13 9.86
C ALA A 225 14.11 14.18 8.74
N MET A 226 13.59 13.97 7.51
CA MET A 226 13.83 14.90 6.41
C MET A 226 12.83 16.05 6.33
N ILE A 227 11.55 15.84 6.73
CA ILE A 227 10.59 16.94 6.87
C ILE A 227 10.64 17.40 8.33
N SER A 228 11.24 18.56 8.57
CA SER A 228 11.40 19.09 9.92
C SER A 228 10.07 19.58 10.53
N ALA A 229 9.95 19.53 11.86
CA ALA A 229 8.79 20.06 12.58
C ALA A 229 8.56 21.55 12.28
N ASP A 230 9.63 22.33 12.12
CA ASP A 230 9.54 23.74 11.74
C ASP A 230 8.94 23.95 10.35
N PHE A 231 9.29 23.10 9.39
CA PHE A 231 8.68 23.13 8.07
C PHE A 231 7.19 22.80 8.14
N ILE A 232 6.81 21.77 8.90
CA ILE A 232 5.40 21.37 9.11
C ILE A 232 4.60 22.51 9.75
N ARG A 233 5.17 23.20 10.77
CA ARG A 233 4.52 24.35 11.41
C ARG A 233 4.31 25.51 10.44
N ARG A 234 5.32 25.85 9.63
CA ARG A 234 5.21 26.90 8.59
C ARG A 234 4.18 26.56 7.53
N LEU A 235 4.07 25.28 7.16
CA LEU A 235 3.08 24.79 6.22
C LEU A 235 1.65 24.83 6.81
N SER A 236 1.51 24.76 8.14
CA SER A 236 0.25 24.64 8.87
C SER A 236 -0.57 23.40 8.43
N LEU A 237 0.09 22.39 7.92
CA LEU A 237 -0.46 21.12 7.45
C LEU A 237 0.55 20.01 7.77
N ILE A 238 0.07 18.82 8.15
CA ILE A 238 0.96 17.68 8.39
C ILE A 238 1.01 16.85 7.09
N PRO A 239 2.14 16.91 6.37
CA PRO A 239 2.28 16.24 5.08
C PRO A 239 2.43 14.73 5.24
N ASN A 240 1.99 13.96 4.25
CA ASN A 240 2.35 12.57 4.09
C ASN A 240 3.87 12.45 3.80
N GLU A 241 4.50 11.32 4.16
CA GLU A 241 5.96 11.11 4.00
C GLU A 241 6.44 11.24 2.56
N TYR A 242 5.62 10.89 1.58
CA TYR A 242 5.96 11.01 0.17
C TYR A 242 6.13 12.46 -0.31
N LEU A 243 5.59 13.44 0.44
CA LEU A 243 5.79 14.85 0.13
C LEU A 243 7.23 15.32 0.27
N LEU A 244 8.06 14.54 0.95
CA LEU A 244 9.51 14.71 0.94
C LEU A 244 10.07 14.79 -0.49
N PHE A 245 9.63 13.92 -1.38
CA PHE A 245 10.08 13.85 -2.76
C PHE A 245 9.69 15.07 -3.60
N TYR A 246 8.67 15.80 -3.18
CA TYR A 246 8.21 17.03 -3.83
C TYR A 246 8.84 18.28 -3.21
N TYR A 247 8.90 18.36 -1.87
CA TYR A 247 9.41 19.53 -1.18
C TYR A 247 10.94 19.62 -1.13
N GLN A 248 11.62 18.48 -1.10
CA GLN A 248 13.07 18.36 -0.89
C GLN A 248 13.73 17.46 -1.95
N ASN A 249 13.28 17.57 -3.21
CA ASN A 249 13.80 16.74 -4.30
C ASN A 249 15.34 16.80 -4.39
N THR A 250 15.92 17.98 -4.34
CA THR A 250 17.37 18.18 -4.50
C THR A 250 18.15 17.48 -3.37
N GLU A 251 17.71 17.63 -2.14
CA GLU A 251 18.33 17.02 -0.96
C GLU A 251 18.25 15.49 -1.03
N VAL A 252 17.10 14.97 -1.46
CA VAL A 252 16.90 13.53 -1.62
C VAL A 252 17.80 12.98 -2.73
N VAL A 253 17.85 13.64 -3.89
CA VAL A 253 18.71 13.23 -5.02
C VAL A 253 20.17 13.19 -4.59
N ASN A 254 20.66 14.24 -3.91
CA ASN A 254 22.04 14.31 -3.43
C ASN A 254 22.33 13.16 -2.46
N LYS A 255 21.46 12.94 -1.46
CA LYS A 255 21.63 11.87 -0.46
C LYS A 255 21.66 10.48 -1.10
N VAL A 256 20.82 10.21 -2.11
CA VAL A 256 20.79 8.93 -2.81
C VAL A 256 22.03 8.76 -3.67
N SER A 257 22.47 9.80 -4.37
CA SER A 257 23.69 9.77 -5.19
C SER A 257 24.94 9.53 -4.35
N ASP A 258 25.06 10.17 -3.20
CA ASP A 258 26.19 10.02 -2.26
C ASP A 258 26.23 8.60 -1.63
N SER A 259 25.11 7.91 -1.54
CA SER A 259 25.04 6.53 -1.01
C SER A 259 25.58 5.47 -1.97
N GLY A 260 25.98 5.84 -3.17
CA GLY A 260 26.48 4.91 -4.21
C GLY A 260 25.38 4.02 -4.82
N LEU A 261 24.12 4.35 -4.61
CA LEU A 261 22.96 3.65 -5.16
C LEU A 261 22.54 4.17 -6.56
N SER A 262 23.29 5.13 -7.09
CA SER A 262 23.08 5.73 -8.42
C SER A 262 23.61 4.83 -9.57
#